data_f9465f6c30c132e28052ca6b815f31c7
#
_entry.id   f9465f6c30c132e28052ca6b815f31c7
#
_cell.length_a   1.000
_cell.length_b   1.000
_cell.length_c   1.000
_cell.angle_alpha   90.00
_cell.angle_beta   90.00
_cell.angle_gamma   90.00
#
_symmetry.space_group_name_H-M   'P 1'
#
loop_
_entity.id
_entity.type
_entity.pdbx_description
1 polymer ?
#
loop_
_entity_poly.entity_id
_entity_poly.type
_entity_poly.pdbx_seq_one_letter_code
_entity_poly.pdbx_strand_id
1 'polypeptide(L)'
;MNRTVTMQQPKRAAALNIRTITMTALLSAMAYVLAFVEFPVPLSPSFARMDLSDFPALIGAFAFGPISGLLIELVKNTLQLLTTSTGGIGEIANFLMGASYVVAAGAIYKHRKTKKTALLACVAASLVMGIAAALANYFILLPLFETFMPLDQLIASFGALLPFIRTKLDIVLFNALPFNILKGLVIGGFTMLTYKRLEPVLKGR
;
A
#
# COMPACT_ATOMS: atom_id res chain seq x y z
N MET A 1 17.23 8.82 -57.86
CA MET A 1 16.42 9.31 -56.75
C MET A 1 16.03 8.13 -55.86
N ASN A 2 16.95 7.73 -54.94
CA ASN A 2 16.78 6.56 -54.05
C ASN A 2 16.13 7.03 -52.73
N ARG A 3 14.85 6.70 -52.50
CA ARG A 3 14.18 6.87 -51.22
C ARG A 3 14.57 5.66 -50.32
N THR A 4 15.49 5.90 -49.41
CA THR A 4 15.74 4.96 -48.30
C THR A 4 14.52 4.95 -47.37
N VAL A 5 13.74 3.88 -47.43
CA VAL A 5 12.64 3.65 -46.50
C VAL A 5 13.25 3.22 -45.18
N THR A 6 13.33 4.14 -44.22
CA THR A 6 13.74 3.83 -42.84
C THR A 6 12.58 3.05 -42.22
N MET A 7 12.73 1.71 -42.12
CA MET A 7 11.84 0.89 -41.33
C MET A 7 11.98 1.28 -39.84
N GLN A 8 10.97 1.96 -39.29
CA GLN A 8 10.85 2.14 -37.88
C GLN A 8 10.68 0.76 -37.22
N GLN A 9 11.70 0.34 -36.46
CA GLN A 9 11.56 -0.84 -35.64
C GLN A 9 10.37 -0.65 -34.68
N PRO A 10 9.47 -1.65 -34.56
CA PRO A 10 8.37 -1.56 -33.63
C PRO A 10 8.97 -1.39 -32.22
N LYS A 11 8.50 -0.38 -31.48
CA LYS A 11 8.81 -0.21 -30.05
C LYS A 11 8.52 -1.54 -29.38
N ARG A 12 9.58 -2.27 -28.96
CA ARG A 12 9.45 -3.49 -28.18
C ARG A 12 8.53 -3.13 -26.99
N ALA A 13 7.34 -3.71 -26.96
CA ALA A 13 6.54 -3.76 -25.75
C ALA A 13 7.49 -4.19 -24.63
N ALA A 14 7.49 -3.44 -23.52
CA ALA A 14 8.44 -3.67 -22.44
C ALA A 14 8.26 -5.12 -21.96
N ALA A 15 9.06 -6.03 -22.51
CA ALA A 15 9.11 -7.40 -22.06
C ALA A 15 9.48 -7.35 -20.58
N LEU A 16 8.58 -7.82 -19.72
CA LEU A 16 8.84 -7.95 -18.30
C LEU A 16 10.15 -8.71 -18.16
N ASN A 17 11.20 -8.04 -17.75
CA ASN A 17 12.51 -8.64 -17.60
C ASN A 17 12.36 -9.77 -16.56
N ILE A 18 12.84 -10.97 -16.83
CA ILE A 18 12.80 -12.15 -15.94
C ILE A 18 13.24 -11.75 -14.52
N ARG A 19 14.27 -10.92 -14.41
CA ARG A 19 14.74 -10.37 -13.12
C ARG A 19 13.62 -9.62 -12.39
N THR A 20 12.87 -8.78 -13.09
CA THR A 20 11.76 -8.02 -12.48
C THR A 20 10.65 -8.95 -11.99
N ILE A 21 10.30 -9.97 -12.80
CA ILE A 21 9.27 -10.95 -12.40
C ILE A 21 9.71 -11.72 -11.17
N THR A 22 10.93 -12.27 -11.17
CA THR A 22 11.48 -13.05 -10.06
C THR A 22 11.54 -12.21 -8.78
N MET A 23 12.05 -10.97 -8.86
CA MET A 23 12.15 -10.09 -7.70
C MET A 23 10.78 -9.66 -7.20
N THR A 24 9.81 -9.41 -8.08
CA THR A 24 8.43 -9.10 -7.69
C THR A 24 7.80 -10.29 -6.95
N ALA A 25 8.00 -11.52 -7.43
CA ALA A 25 7.51 -12.72 -6.77
C ALA A 25 8.15 -12.94 -5.39
N LEU A 26 9.47 -12.76 -5.25
CA LEU A 26 10.18 -12.85 -3.97
C LEU A 26 9.69 -11.80 -2.97
N LEU A 27 9.54 -10.55 -3.42
CA LEU A 27 9.02 -9.47 -2.57
C LEU A 27 7.56 -9.70 -2.19
N SER A 28 6.74 -10.32 -3.05
CA SER A 28 5.37 -10.72 -2.71
C SER A 28 5.34 -11.77 -1.61
N ALA A 29 6.22 -12.77 -1.69
CA ALA A 29 6.34 -13.79 -0.64
C ALA A 29 6.80 -13.17 0.69
N MET A 30 7.77 -12.25 0.67
CA MET A 30 8.20 -11.51 1.86
C MET A 30 7.05 -10.65 2.44
N ALA A 31 6.30 -9.96 1.58
CA ALA A 31 5.16 -9.16 1.99
C ALA A 31 4.09 -10.03 2.67
N TYR A 32 3.78 -11.19 2.09
CA TYR A 32 2.83 -12.13 2.68
C TYR A 32 3.28 -12.61 4.07
N VAL A 33 4.56 -12.97 4.25
CA VAL A 33 5.09 -13.38 5.56
C VAL A 33 5.03 -12.23 6.57
N LEU A 34 5.40 -11.01 6.17
CA LEU A 34 5.36 -9.84 7.05
C LEU A 34 3.92 -9.40 7.42
N ALA A 35 2.93 -9.81 6.65
CA ALA A 35 1.54 -9.55 6.97
C ALA A 35 1.05 -10.28 8.24
N PHE A 36 1.70 -11.37 8.63
CA PHE A 36 1.40 -12.06 9.90
C PHE A 36 2.05 -11.40 11.13
N VAL A 37 2.97 -10.46 10.91
CA VAL A 37 3.60 -9.69 11.98
C VAL A 37 2.77 -8.43 12.21
N GLU A 38 1.65 -8.61 12.90
CA GLU A 38 0.69 -7.55 13.20
C GLU A 38 0.90 -7.00 14.62
N PHE A 39 0.72 -5.70 14.77
CA PHE A 39 0.69 -5.04 16.07
C PHE A 39 -0.55 -4.17 16.21
N PRO A 40 -1.13 -4.14 17.43
CA PRO A 40 -2.28 -3.28 17.69
C PRO A 40 -1.86 -1.82 17.61
N VAL A 41 -2.74 -0.98 17.08
CA VAL A 41 -2.54 0.47 17.07
C VAL A 41 -3.34 1.08 18.19
N PRO A 42 -2.73 1.92 19.04
CA PRO A 42 -3.45 2.65 20.07
C PRO A 42 -4.65 3.41 19.49
N LEU A 43 -5.75 3.46 20.23
CA LEU A 43 -6.97 4.18 19.86
C LEU A 43 -7.72 3.62 18.63
N SER A 44 -7.42 2.39 18.23
CA SER A 44 -8.17 1.68 17.18
C SER A 44 -8.74 0.38 17.74
N PRO A 45 -9.93 -0.07 17.28
CA PRO A 45 -10.49 -1.35 17.68
C PRO A 45 -9.53 -2.52 17.37
N SER A 46 -9.71 -3.65 18.06
CA SER A 46 -8.81 -4.82 17.98
C SER A 46 -8.67 -5.44 16.59
N PHE A 47 -9.62 -5.18 15.70
CA PHE A 47 -9.57 -5.62 14.31
C PHE A 47 -8.74 -4.68 13.38
N ALA A 48 -8.46 -3.44 13.82
CA ALA A 48 -7.60 -2.51 13.10
C ALA A 48 -6.15 -2.69 13.55
N ARG A 49 -5.42 -3.53 12.84
CA ARG A 49 -4.02 -3.85 13.12
C ARG A 49 -3.10 -3.24 12.07
N MET A 50 -1.89 -2.93 12.49
CA MET A 50 -0.82 -2.48 11.60
C MET A 50 0.16 -3.62 11.38
N ASP A 51 0.63 -3.76 10.17
CA ASP A 51 1.68 -4.68 9.75
C ASP A 51 2.74 -3.98 8.90
N LEU A 52 3.85 -4.66 8.62
CA LEU A 52 4.94 -4.15 7.79
C LEU A 52 4.92 -4.71 6.36
N SER A 53 3.84 -5.33 5.93
CA SER A 53 3.76 -6.03 4.64
C SER A 53 3.87 -5.10 3.42
N ASP A 54 3.51 -3.81 3.57
CA ASP A 54 3.64 -2.82 2.50
C ASP A 54 5.11 -2.39 2.27
N PHE A 55 6.04 -2.71 3.21
CA PHE A 55 7.46 -2.38 3.07
C PHE A 55 8.12 -3.07 1.86
N PRO A 56 8.02 -4.40 1.65
CA PRO A 56 8.53 -5.04 0.44
C PRO A 56 7.87 -4.51 -0.84
N ALA A 57 6.58 -4.16 -0.79
CA ALA A 57 5.86 -3.60 -1.92
C ALA A 57 6.40 -2.21 -2.30
N LEU A 58 6.72 -1.37 -1.31
CA LEU A 58 7.36 -0.07 -1.53
C LEU A 58 8.77 -0.22 -2.11
N ILE A 59 9.56 -1.19 -1.64
CA ILE A 59 10.87 -1.51 -2.24
C ILE A 59 10.69 -1.91 -3.71
N GLY A 60 9.74 -2.78 -4.02
CA GLY A 60 9.41 -3.19 -5.37
C GLY A 60 9.02 -2.01 -6.26
N ALA A 61 8.19 -1.10 -5.74
CA ALA A 61 7.80 0.12 -6.44
C ALA A 61 8.98 1.05 -6.73
N PHE A 62 9.92 1.20 -5.81
CA PHE A 62 11.10 2.03 -5.99
C PHE A 62 12.14 1.40 -6.93
N ALA A 63 12.36 0.09 -6.83
CA ALA A 63 13.36 -0.63 -7.65
C ALA A 63 12.90 -0.83 -9.09
N PHE A 64 11.67 -1.31 -9.26
CA PHE A 64 11.15 -1.81 -10.54
C PHE A 64 9.99 -0.96 -11.10
N GLY A 65 9.52 0.01 -10.34
CA GLY A 65 8.44 0.92 -10.73
C GLY A 65 7.09 0.61 -10.08
N PRO A 66 6.13 1.55 -10.19
CA PRO A 66 4.86 1.50 -9.46
C PRO A 66 4.02 0.24 -9.77
N ILE A 67 4.11 -0.30 -10.98
CA ILE A 67 3.38 -1.51 -11.38
C ILE A 67 3.88 -2.73 -10.58
N SER A 68 5.20 -2.85 -10.35
CA SER A 68 5.74 -3.96 -9.54
C SER A 68 5.25 -3.87 -8.09
N GLY A 69 5.20 -2.66 -7.50
CA GLY A 69 4.61 -2.46 -6.18
C GLY A 69 3.14 -2.85 -6.13
N LEU A 70 2.36 -2.42 -7.12
CA LEU A 70 0.95 -2.79 -7.24
C LEU A 70 0.74 -4.32 -7.35
N LEU A 71 1.57 -5.00 -8.13
CA LEU A 71 1.51 -6.46 -8.28
C LEU A 71 1.86 -7.18 -6.97
N ILE A 72 2.84 -6.66 -6.20
CA ILE A 72 3.18 -7.21 -4.88
C ILE A 72 1.98 -7.07 -3.93
N GLU A 73 1.33 -5.90 -3.89
CA GLU A 73 0.13 -5.69 -3.09
C GLU A 73 -1.00 -6.64 -3.50
N LEU A 74 -1.22 -6.82 -4.81
CA LEU A 74 -2.25 -7.71 -5.32
C LEU A 74 -2.00 -9.16 -4.90
N VAL A 75 -0.79 -9.68 -5.13
CA VAL A 75 -0.44 -11.07 -4.80
C VAL A 75 -0.52 -11.30 -3.29
N LYS A 76 0.06 -10.40 -2.48
CA LYS A 76 0.03 -10.47 -1.02
C LYS A 76 -1.40 -10.58 -0.50
N ASN A 77 -2.26 -9.64 -0.88
CA ASN A 77 -3.64 -9.60 -0.38
C ASN A 77 -4.49 -10.75 -0.92
N THR A 78 -4.24 -11.21 -2.14
CA THR A 78 -4.88 -12.43 -2.69
C THR A 78 -4.51 -13.67 -1.87
N LEU A 79 -3.25 -13.83 -1.49
CA LEU A 79 -2.82 -14.93 -0.63
C LEU A 79 -3.39 -14.83 0.78
N GLN A 80 -3.53 -13.63 1.34
CA GLN A 80 -4.15 -13.42 2.66
C GLN A 80 -5.63 -13.82 2.70
N LEU A 81 -6.36 -13.80 1.57
CA LEU A 81 -7.73 -14.32 1.52
C LEU A 81 -7.84 -15.77 1.98
N LEU A 82 -6.77 -16.56 1.87
CA LEU A 82 -6.77 -17.97 2.32
C LEU A 82 -6.82 -18.09 3.86
N THR A 83 -6.44 -17.04 4.58
CA THR A 83 -6.36 -17.00 6.05
C THR A 83 -7.18 -15.86 6.64
N THR A 84 -8.13 -15.33 5.87
CA THR A 84 -8.93 -14.16 6.27
C THR A 84 -9.72 -14.40 7.55
N SER A 85 -9.72 -13.42 8.45
CA SER A 85 -10.57 -13.34 9.64
C SER A 85 -11.75 -12.36 9.46
N THR A 86 -11.76 -11.58 8.37
CA THR A 86 -12.72 -10.51 8.10
C THR A 86 -13.62 -10.77 6.91
N GLY A 87 -13.63 -12.02 6.40
CA GLY A 87 -14.40 -12.38 5.21
C GLY A 87 -13.93 -11.68 3.93
N GLY A 88 -12.68 -11.25 3.86
CA GLY A 88 -12.09 -10.59 2.70
C GLY A 88 -12.14 -9.05 2.75
N ILE A 89 -12.91 -8.46 3.67
CA ILE A 89 -13.03 -6.99 3.75
C ILE A 89 -11.69 -6.34 4.14
N GLY A 90 -10.98 -6.93 5.10
CA GLY A 90 -9.69 -6.45 5.54
C GLY A 90 -8.65 -6.49 4.43
N GLU A 91 -8.65 -7.54 3.63
CA GLU A 91 -7.72 -7.74 2.51
C GLU A 91 -8.01 -6.76 1.37
N ILE A 92 -9.29 -6.50 1.07
CA ILE A 92 -9.69 -5.45 0.11
C ILE A 92 -9.23 -4.08 0.60
N ALA A 93 -9.47 -3.78 1.89
CA ALA A 93 -9.02 -2.55 2.50
C ALA A 93 -7.50 -2.40 2.39
N ASN A 94 -6.74 -3.41 2.81
CA ASN A 94 -5.29 -3.40 2.79
C ASN A 94 -4.74 -3.24 1.37
N PHE A 95 -5.37 -3.92 0.38
CA PHE A 95 -5.02 -3.75 -1.04
C PHE A 95 -5.25 -2.32 -1.53
N LEU A 96 -6.42 -1.73 -1.28
CA LEU A 96 -6.74 -0.37 -1.75
C LEU A 96 -5.78 0.67 -1.16
N MET A 97 -5.49 0.58 0.15
CA MET A 97 -4.57 1.50 0.84
C MET A 97 -3.13 1.27 0.40
N GLY A 98 -2.64 0.02 0.43
CA GLY A 98 -1.29 -0.34 0.04
C GLY A 98 -1.02 -0.01 -1.43
N ALA A 99 -1.94 -0.33 -2.35
CA ALA A 99 -1.83 0.00 -3.76
C ALA A 99 -1.74 1.52 -3.99
N SER A 100 -2.60 2.31 -3.34
CA SER A 100 -2.57 3.78 -3.45
C SER A 100 -1.23 4.34 -2.98
N TYR A 101 -0.69 3.80 -1.88
CA TYR A 101 0.60 4.19 -1.30
C TYR A 101 1.77 3.87 -2.23
N VAL A 102 1.91 2.61 -2.64
CA VAL A 102 3.08 2.17 -3.42
C VAL A 102 3.06 2.72 -4.84
N VAL A 103 1.89 2.91 -5.44
CA VAL A 103 1.76 3.51 -6.77
C VAL A 103 2.14 4.99 -6.72
N ALA A 104 1.63 5.76 -5.76
CA ALA A 104 1.97 7.16 -5.59
C ALA A 104 3.47 7.35 -5.29
N ALA A 105 4.00 6.59 -4.33
CA ALA A 105 5.42 6.64 -3.97
C ALA A 105 6.33 6.27 -5.13
N GLY A 106 6.03 5.17 -5.83
CA GLY A 106 6.78 4.69 -6.98
C GLY A 106 6.76 5.67 -8.16
N ALA A 107 5.62 6.29 -8.43
CA ALA A 107 5.47 7.30 -9.48
C ALA A 107 6.34 8.53 -9.21
N ILE A 108 6.35 9.04 -7.98
CA ILE A 108 7.18 10.18 -7.58
C ILE A 108 8.67 9.81 -7.65
N TYR A 109 9.06 8.66 -7.08
CA TYR A 109 10.45 8.23 -7.03
C TYR A 109 11.05 7.92 -8.41
N LYS A 110 10.24 7.46 -9.35
CA LYS A 110 10.67 7.14 -10.73
C LYS A 110 11.35 8.31 -11.43
N HIS A 111 10.94 9.55 -11.14
CA HIS A 111 11.48 10.74 -11.82
C HIS A 111 12.92 11.06 -11.39
N ARG A 112 13.25 10.92 -10.11
CA ARG A 112 14.61 11.15 -9.57
C ARG A 112 14.91 10.15 -8.46
N LYS A 113 15.78 9.20 -8.70
CA LYS A 113 16.17 8.14 -7.75
C LYS A 113 17.19 8.67 -6.73
N THR A 114 16.77 9.57 -5.85
CA THR A 114 17.60 10.14 -4.77
C THR A 114 16.96 9.89 -3.42
N LYS A 115 17.77 9.92 -2.34
CA LYS A 115 17.27 9.79 -0.96
C LYS A 115 16.23 10.87 -0.61
N LYS A 116 16.44 12.11 -1.06
CA LYS A 116 15.49 13.23 -0.83
C LYS A 116 14.15 12.96 -1.52
N THR A 117 14.19 12.51 -2.78
CA THR A 117 12.96 12.16 -3.52
C THR A 117 12.25 10.95 -2.90
N ALA A 118 12.99 9.95 -2.39
CA ALA A 118 12.40 8.82 -1.68
C ALA A 118 11.64 9.28 -0.42
N LEU A 119 12.24 10.18 0.38
CA LEU A 119 11.58 10.74 1.56
C LEU A 119 10.31 11.51 1.19
N LEU A 120 10.40 12.41 0.20
CA LEU A 120 9.24 13.16 -0.29
C LEU A 120 8.15 12.24 -0.84
N ALA A 121 8.55 11.18 -1.56
CA ALA A 121 7.63 10.18 -2.09
C ALA A 121 6.88 9.45 -0.96
N CYS A 122 7.58 9.03 0.09
CA CYS A 122 6.96 8.37 1.23
C CYS A 122 5.95 9.30 1.95
N VAL A 123 6.33 10.56 2.21
CA VAL A 123 5.44 11.52 2.88
C VAL A 123 4.21 11.85 2.03
N ALA A 124 4.41 12.19 0.75
CA ALA A 124 3.30 12.51 -0.15
C ALA A 124 2.38 11.29 -0.36
N ALA A 125 2.95 10.10 -0.52
CA ALA A 125 2.17 8.88 -0.68
C ALA A 125 1.38 8.51 0.60
N SER A 126 1.90 8.82 1.80
CA SER A 126 1.15 8.64 3.05
C SER A 126 -0.12 9.49 3.10
N LEU A 127 -0.05 10.71 2.59
CA LEU A 127 -1.25 11.57 2.46
C LEU A 127 -2.23 10.99 1.42
N VAL A 128 -1.73 10.51 0.28
CA VAL A 128 -2.57 9.85 -0.73
C VAL A 128 -3.24 8.61 -0.14
N MET A 129 -2.51 7.79 0.61
CA MET A 129 -3.04 6.61 1.30
C MET A 129 -4.13 6.97 2.30
N GLY A 130 -3.94 8.03 3.10
CA GLY A 130 -4.94 8.51 4.05
C GLY A 130 -6.22 8.98 3.35
N ILE A 131 -6.11 9.74 2.27
CA ILE A 131 -7.27 10.18 1.48
C ILE A 131 -7.97 8.97 0.84
N ALA A 132 -7.22 8.05 0.24
CA ALA A 132 -7.77 6.81 -0.32
C ALA A 132 -8.50 6.00 0.75
N ALA A 133 -7.92 5.91 1.95
CA ALA A 133 -8.54 5.24 3.09
C ALA A 133 -9.85 5.92 3.52
N ALA A 134 -9.87 7.25 3.59
CA ALA A 134 -11.08 7.99 3.93
C ALA A 134 -12.20 7.71 2.93
N LEU A 135 -11.91 7.82 1.64
CA LEU A 135 -12.89 7.56 0.58
C LEU A 135 -13.35 6.09 0.56
N ALA A 136 -12.40 5.14 0.59
CA ALA A 136 -12.72 3.73 0.56
C ALA A 136 -13.51 3.28 1.81
N ASN A 137 -13.14 3.75 2.99
CA ASN A 137 -13.90 3.44 4.20
C ASN A 137 -15.32 3.99 4.13
N TYR A 138 -15.49 5.24 3.71
CA TYR A 138 -16.82 5.86 3.68
C TYR A 138 -17.77 5.20 2.67
N PHE A 139 -17.28 4.94 1.46
CA PHE A 139 -18.13 4.49 0.35
C PHE A 139 -18.16 2.98 0.14
N ILE A 140 -17.13 2.24 0.59
CA ILE A 140 -16.99 0.81 0.29
C ILE A 140 -16.93 -0.02 1.57
N LEU A 141 -15.96 0.24 2.46
CA LEU A 141 -15.65 -0.70 3.53
C LEU A 141 -16.68 -0.65 4.66
N LEU A 142 -17.07 0.54 5.13
CA LEU A 142 -18.09 0.64 6.17
C LEU A 142 -19.45 0.10 5.70
N PRO A 143 -19.97 0.41 4.49
CA PRO A 143 -21.17 -0.26 3.97
C PRO A 143 -21.00 -1.80 3.85
N LEU A 144 -19.81 -2.27 3.52
CA LEU A 144 -19.55 -3.71 3.45
C LEU A 144 -19.52 -4.34 4.84
N PHE A 145 -18.94 -3.67 5.84
CA PHE A 145 -19.00 -4.10 7.24
C PHE A 145 -20.41 -4.13 7.79
N GLU A 146 -21.30 -3.22 7.37
CA GLU A 146 -22.72 -3.19 7.76
C GLU A 146 -23.48 -4.48 7.39
N THR A 147 -23.00 -5.25 6.41
CA THR A 147 -23.58 -6.56 6.05
C THR A 147 -23.31 -7.64 7.11
N PHE A 148 -22.31 -7.47 7.96
CA PHE A 148 -21.92 -8.41 9.02
C PHE A 148 -22.23 -7.92 10.41
N MET A 149 -22.23 -6.60 10.62
CA MET A 149 -22.45 -5.96 11.93
C MET A 149 -23.23 -4.65 11.76
N PRO A 150 -24.32 -4.44 12.53
CA PRO A 150 -25.05 -3.17 12.50
C PRO A 150 -24.15 -1.95 12.72
N LEU A 151 -24.39 -0.86 11.99
CA LEU A 151 -23.58 0.36 12.04
C LEU A 151 -23.46 0.91 13.46
N ASP A 152 -24.54 0.83 14.26
CA ASP A 152 -24.54 1.31 15.65
C ASP A 152 -23.55 0.54 16.54
N GLN A 153 -23.40 -0.78 16.33
CA GLN A 153 -22.41 -1.58 17.04
C GLN A 153 -21.00 -1.23 16.59
N LEU A 154 -20.82 -0.96 15.31
CA LEU A 154 -19.52 -0.53 14.76
C LEU A 154 -19.13 0.84 15.37
N ILE A 155 -20.03 1.81 15.36
CA ILE A 155 -19.82 3.14 16.00
C ILE A 155 -19.53 2.98 17.48
N ALA A 156 -20.28 2.13 18.20
CA ALA A 156 -20.06 1.88 19.62
C ALA A 156 -18.66 1.30 19.90
N SER A 157 -18.14 0.42 19.03
CA SER A 157 -16.80 -0.15 19.17
C SER A 157 -15.70 0.90 19.07
N PHE A 158 -15.85 1.88 18.17
CA PHE A 158 -14.92 3.02 18.07
C PHE A 158 -15.16 4.03 19.18
N GLY A 159 -16.44 4.31 19.52
CA GLY A 159 -16.82 5.24 20.56
C GLY A 159 -16.36 4.83 21.97
N ALA A 160 -16.22 3.53 22.24
CA ALA A 160 -15.67 3.02 23.48
C ALA A 160 -14.19 3.45 23.69
N LEU A 161 -13.44 3.66 22.62
CA LEU A 161 -12.05 4.11 22.64
C LEU A 161 -11.91 5.62 22.49
N LEU A 162 -12.78 6.20 21.66
CA LEU A 162 -12.80 7.63 21.33
C LEU A 162 -14.22 8.17 21.49
N PRO A 163 -14.61 8.70 22.66
CA PRO A 163 -16.00 9.07 23.00
C PRO A 163 -16.63 10.14 22.09
N PHE A 164 -15.83 10.84 21.30
CA PHE A 164 -16.31 11.83 20.32
C PHE A 164 -16.72 11.21 18.97
N ILE A 165 -16.42 9.92 18.73
CA ILE A 165 -16.88 9.21 17.53
C ILE A 165 -18.35 8.80 17.73
N ARG A 166 -19.24 9.41 16.95
CA ARG A 166 -20.69 9.20 17.01
C ARG A 166 -21.32 8.92 15.66
N THR A 167 -20.59 9.17 14.59
CA THR A 167 -21.09 9.02 13.22
C THR A 167 -20.11 8.23 12.37
N LYS A 168 -20.59 7.71 11.24
CA LYS A 168 -19.75 7.09 10.21
C LYS A 168 -18.63 8.01 9.74
N LEU A 169 -18.91 9.30 9.60
CA LEU A 169 -17.92 10.28 9.18
C LEU A 169 -16.81 10.46 10.23
N ASP A 170 -17.15 10.41 11.52
CA ASP A 170 -16.17 10.53 12.59
C ASP A 170 -15.19 9.35 12.57
N ILE A 171 -15.67 8.12 12.32
CA ILE A 171 -14.80 6.95 12.15
C ILE A 171 -13.78 7.21 11.03
N VAL A 172 -14.23 7.73 9.90
CA VAL A 172 -13.37 7.98 8.75
C VAL A 172 -12.34 9.07 9.06
N LEU A 173 -12.76 10.21 9.61
CA LEU A 173 -11.88 11.37 9.83
C LEU A 173 -10.94 11.20 11.01
N PHE A 174 -11.38 10.55 12.08
CA PHE A 174 -10.61 10.45 13.31
C PHE A 174 -9.92 9.09 13.53
N ASN A 175 -10.27 8.09 12.73
CA ASN A 175 -9.58 6.80 12.77
C ASN A 175 -8.99 6.42 11.41
N ALA A 176 -9.79 6.16 10.38
CA ALA A 176 -9.29 5.60 9.12
C ALA A 176 -8.23 6.50 8.44
N LEU A 177 -8.47 7.80 8.35
CA LEU A 177 -7.55 8.74 7.72
C LEU A 177 -6.22 8.86 8.49
N PRO A 178 -6.19 9.21 9.79
CA PRO A 178 -4.93 9.36 10.51
C PRO A 178 -4.19 8.04 10.70
N PHE A 179 -4.91 6.93 10.87
CA PHE A 179 -4.32 5.60 10.96
C PHE A 179 -3.50 5.26 9.69
N ASN A 180 -4.07 5.47 8.50
CA ASN A 180 -3.40 5.13 7.24
C ASN A 180 -2.27 6.11 6.90
N ILE A 181 -2.39 7.40 7.27
CA ILE A 181 -1.25 8.33 7.18
C ILE A 181 -0.11 7.84 8.07
N LEU A 182 -0.40 7.48 9.32
CA LEU A 182 0.60 6.95 10.26
C LEU A 182 1.24 5.66 9.73
N LYS A 183 0.43 4.70 9.23
CA LYS A 183 0.93 3.46 8.62
C LYS A 183 1.91 3.77 7.49
N GLY A 184 1.54 4.65 6.57
CA GLY A 184 2.41 5.05 5.45
C GLY A 184 3.70 5.72 5.92
N LEU A 185 3.66 6.59 6.94
CA LEU A 185 4.86 7.22 7.52
C LEU A 185 5.77 6.20 8.20
N VAL A 186 5.22 5.22 8.93
CA VAL A 186 5.99 4.14 9.56
C VAL A 186 6.69 3.29 8.50
N ILE A 187 5.97 2.84 7.47
CA ILE A 187 6.55 2.08 6.35
C ILE A 187 7.63 2.90 5.63
N GLY A 188 7.35 4.17 5.37
CA GLY A 188 8.32 5.10 4.80
C GLY A 188 9.56 5.26 5.66
N GLY A 189 9.40 5.38 6.98
CA GLY A 189 10.49 5.45 7.95
C GLY A 189 11.39 4.22 7.90
N PHE A 190 10.82 3.02 7.94
CA PHE A 190 11.56 1.76 7.76
C PHE A 190 12.33 1.73 6.43
N THR A 191 11.69 2.16 5.35
CA THR A 191 12.32 2.23 4.03
C THR A 191 13.52 3.20 4.04
N MET A 192 13.39 4.35 4.70
CA MET A 192 14.47 5.35 4.78
C MET A 192 15.63 4.89 5.67
N LEU A 193 15.37 4.13 6.74
CA LEU A 193 16.41 3.52 7.60
C LEU A 193 17.23 2.49 6.81
N THR A 194 16.58 1.69 5.97
CA THR A 194 17.23 0.64 5.17
C THR A 194 17.72 1.14 3.81
N TYR A 195 17.42 2.38 3.41
CA TYR A 195 17.69 2.93 2.07
C TYR A 195 19.12 2.74 1.61
N LYS A 196 20.11 3.00 2.47
CA LYS A 196 21.53 2.84 2.12
C LYS A 196 21.90 1.41 1.72
N ARG A 197 21.31 0.41 2.40
CA ARG A 197 21.54 -1.02 2.11
C ARG A 197 20.79 -1.47 0.85
N LEU A 198 19.66 -0.85 0.58
CA LEU A 198 18.82 -1.14 -0.58
C LEU A 198 19.22 -0.36 -1.83
N GLU A 199 20.04 0.69 -1.68
CA GLU A 199 20.43 1.59 -2.78
C GLU A 199 20.95 0.87 -4.03
N PRO A 200 21.80 -0.19 -3.96
CA PRO A 200 22.24 -0.94 -5.14
C PRO A 200 21.06 -1.58 -5.89
N VAL A 201 20.10 -2.14 -5.14
CA VAL A 201 18.90 -2.77 -5.72
C VAL A 201 17.96 -1.72 -6.31
N LEU A 202 17.77 -0.60 -5.60
CA LEU A 202 16.90 0.50 -6.03
C LEU A 202 17.41 1.22 -7.28
N LYS A 203 18.74 1.31 -7.43
CA LYS A 203 19.37 1.96 -8.60
C LYS A 203 19.70 0.99 -9.72
N GLY A 204 19.48 -0.30 -9.52
CA GLY A 204 19.76 -1.34 -10.55
C GLY A 204 21.24 -1.59 -10.79
N ARG A 205 22.08 -1.36 -9.76
CA ARG A 205 23.53 -1.62 -9.79
C ARG A 205 23.85 -2.98 -9.19
#